data_f8de5cad1f7a35970a9c3d683a7112ee
#
_entry.id   f8de5cad1f7a35970a9c3d683a7112ee
#
_cell.length_a   1.000
_cell.length_b   1.000
_cell.length_c   1.000
_cell.angle_alpha   90.00
_cell.angle_beta   90.00
_cell.angle_gamma   90.00
#
_symmetry.space_group_name_H-M   'P 1'
#
loop_
_entity.id
_entity.type
_entity.pdbx_description
1 polymer ?
#
loop_
_entity_poly.entity_id
_entity_poly.type
_entity_poly.pdbx_seq_one_letter_code
_entity_poly.pdbx_strand_id
1 'polypeptide(L)'
;MVEIINFSMAYYHVHGLIPDGVSQSEGYKMFEQYIASGAPMDNFDGFQLISRFHAPETGEVFVTFKADNHLAISEHFGVWRAKFGLEWNITAVLNDKEVIQRNKQVADAVAAMG
;
A
#
# COMPACT_ATOMS: atom_id res chain seq x y z
N MET A 1 17.61 -20.76 13.12
CA MET A 1 17.29 -20.28 12.81
C MET A 1 16.57 -19.83 12.44
N VAL A 2 16.40 -19.51 12.42
CA VAL A 2 15.74 -19.00 12.03
C VAL A 2 15.32 -18.29 11.51
N GLU A 3 15.31 -18.14 11.12
CA GLU A 3 14.95 -17.56 10.51
C GLU A 3 14.28 -16.92 10.22
N ILE A 4 14.23 -16.63 10.37
CA ILE A 4 13.56 -15.96 10.21
C ILE A 4 13.11 -15.36 9.56
N ILE A 5 13.28 -15.32 9.33
CA ILE A 5 12.89 -14.89 8.56
C ILE A 5 11.94 -14.43 8.06
N ASN A 6 11.60 -14.82 7.87
CA ASN A 6 10.55 -14.55 7.51
C ASN A 6 9.97 -13.43 7.58
N PHE A 7 10.43 -12.75 7.42
CA PHE A 7 9.85 -11.54 7.44
C PHE A 7 9.67 -11.01 6.12
N SER A 8 9.07 -11.80 5.30
CA SER A 8 8.58 -11.27 4.09
C SER A 8 7.51 -10.30 4.47
N MET A 9 7.62 -9.09 3.99
CA MET A 9 6.58 -8.09 4.11
C MET A 9 5.33 -8.58 3.40
N ALA A 10 4.17 -8.24 3.95
CA ALA A 10 2.89 -8.54 3.32
C ALA A 10 2.62 -7.53 2.20
N TYR A 11 1.92 -7.99 1.17
CA TYR A 11 1.55 -7.14 0.02
C TYR A 11 0.20 -6.48 0.24
N TYR A 12 0.10 -5.25 -0.25
CA TYR A 12 -1.14 -4.48 -0.16
C TYR A 12 -1.37 -3.71 -1.46
N HIS A 13 -2.64 -3.56 -1.80
CA HIS A 13 -3.07 -2.70 -2.90
C HIS A 13 -3.91 -1.58 -2.33
N VAL A 14 -3.69 -0.36 -2.83
CA VAL A 14 -4.38 0.82 -2.33
C VAL A 14 -5.04 1.54 -3.49
N HIS A 15 -6.30 1.90 -3.26
CA HIS A 15 -7.05 2.77 -4.13
C HIS A 15 -7.30 4.06 -3.37
N GLY A 16 -6.76 5.16 -3.86
CA GLY A 16 -6.89 6.47 -3.22
C GLY A 16 -7.79 7.39 -4.01
N LEU A 17 -8.48 8.28 -3.29
CA LEU A 17 -9.35 9.28 -3.89
C LEU A 17 -8.98 10.66 -3.39
N ILE A 18 -8.87 11.61 -4.33
CA ILE A 18 -8.73 13.02 -4.02
C ILE A 18 -10.14 13.54 -3.80
N PRO A 19 -10.49 14.01 -2.58
CA PRO A 19 -11.86 14.42 -2.31
C PRO A 19 -12.24 15.71 -3.02
N ASP A 20 -13.53 15.92 -3.22
CA ASP A 20 -14.07 17.14 -3.77
C ASP A 20 -13.65 18.33 -2.90
N GLY A 21 -13.39 19.46 -3.55
CA GLY A 21 -12.97 20.67 -2.85
C GLY A 21 -11.49 20.77 -2.60
N VAL A 22 -10.72 19.72 -2.85
CA VAL A 22 -9.26 19.73 -2.76
C VAL A 22 -8.70 20.10 -4.12
N SER A 23 -7.77 21.05 -4.16
CA SER A 23 -7.13 21.43 -5.42
C SER A 23 -6.20 20.35 -5.88
N GLN A 24 -6.56 19.67 -6.97
CA GLN A 24 -5.72 18.65 -7.58
C GLN A 24 -4.38 19.24 -8.05
N SER A 25 -4.42 20.44 -8.62
CA SER A 25 -3.22 21.13 -9.08
C SER A 25 -2.23 21.39 -7.95
N GLU A 26 -2.73 21.84 -6.80
CA GLU A 26 -1.88 22.05 -5.62
C GLU A 26 -1.31 20.74 -5.10
N GLY A 27 -2.13 19.71 -5.06
CA GLY A 27 -1.69 18.39 -4.61
C GLY A 27 -0.57 17.83 -5.45
N TYR A 28 -0.71 17.90 -6.77
CA TYR A 28 0.33 17.39 -7.67
C TYR A 28 1.58 18.27 -7.69
N LYS A 29 1.44 19.55 -7.42
CA LYS A 29 2.59 20.44 -7.27
C LYS A 29 3.43 20.05 -6.06
N MET A 30 2.76 19.75 -4.95
CA MET A 30 3.47 19.24 -3.76
C MET A 30 4.05 17.86 -3.98
N PHE A 31 3.34 17.03 -4.73
CA PHE A 31 3.84 15.71 -5.09
C PHE A 31 5.12 15.81 -5.92
N GLU A 32 5.18 16.76 -6.84
CA GLU A 32 6.38 17.03 -7.63
C GLU A 32 7.57 17.36 -6.71
N GLN A 33 7.34 18.21 -5.72
CA GLN A 33 8.38 18.55 -4.74
C GLN A 33 8.81 17.33 -3.93
N TYR A 34 7.86 16.49 -3.55
CA TYR A 34 8.14 15.25 -2.83
C TYR A 34 9.04 14.32 -3.65
N ILE A 35 8.73 14.13 -4.92
CA ILE A 35 9.55 13.31 -5.82
C ILE A 35 10.95 13.92 -5.97
N ALA A 36 11.01 15.23 -6.14
CA ALA A 36 12.30 15.94 -6.30
C ALA A 36 13.18 15.81 -5.04
N SER A 37 12.58 15.63 -3.88
CA SER A 37 13.32 15.45 -2.62
C SER A 37 13.84 14.02 -2.42
N GLY A 38 13.58 13.11 -3.37
CA GLY A 38 14.01 11.73 -3.28
C GLY A 38 12.95 10.77 -2.75
N ALA A 39 11.71 11.22 -2.63
CA ALA A 39 10.57 10.41 -2.20
C ALA A 39 10.89 9.54 -0.96
N PRO A 40 11.29 10.16 0.16
CA PRO A 40 11.82 9.40 1.31
C PRO A 40 10.80 8.47 1.97
N MET A 41 9.50 8.73 1.80
CA MET A 41 8.47 7.88 2.38
C MET A 41 8.06 6.72 1.47
N ASP A 42 8.70 6.58 0.31
CA ASP A 42 8.42 5.45 -0.59
C ASP A 42 9.15 4.18 -0.16
N ASN A 43 10.29 4.34 0.51
CA ASN A 43 11.08 3.21 1.00
C ASN A 43 11.70 3.58 2.32
N PHE A 44 11.26 2.93 3.37
CA PHE A 44 11.83 3.11 4.71
C PHE A 44 11.63 1.82 5.51
N ASP A 45 12.10 1.79 6.73
CA ASP A 45 12.04 0.57 7.54
C ASP A 45 10.61 0.10 7.71
N GLY A 46 10.33 -1.09 7.19
CA GLY A 46 9.00 -1.70 7.25
C GLY A 46 8.06 -1.36 6.11
N PHE A 47 8.51 -0.57 5.12
CA PHE A 47 7.66 -0.16 4.00
C PHE A 47 8.47 -0.10 2.70
N GLN A 48 7.92 -0.68 1.62
CA GLN A 48 8.54 -0.61 0.31
C GLN A 48 7.46 -0.40 -0.76
N LEU A 49 7.54 0.72 -1.46
CA LEU A 49 6.65 0.98 -2.59
C LEU A 49 7.04 0.06 -3.76
N ILE A 50 6.04 -0.54 -4.40
CA ILE A 50 6.25 -1.35 -5.60
C ILE A 50 5.84 -0.57 -6.83
N SER A 51 4.66 0.04 -6.82
CA SER A 51 4.16 0.81 -7.94
C SER A 51 3.20 1.90 -7.47
N ARG A 52 3.15 2.99 -8.23
CA ARG A 52 2.19 4.06 -8.00
C ARG A 52 1.80 4.63 -9.35
N PHE A 53 0.50 4.67 -9.62
CA PHE A 53 -0.05 5.23 -10.85
C PHE A 53 -1.17 6.20 -10.50
N HIS A 54 -1.35 7.21 -11.33
CA HIS A 54 -2.29 8.29 -11.09
C HIS A 54 -3.30 8.35 -12.22
N ALA A 55 -4.57 8.56 -11.85
CA ALA A 55 -5.65 8.79 -12.80
C ALA A 55 -6.24 10.18 -12.52
N PRO A 56 -5.57 11.26 -12.98
CA PRO A 56 -6.00 12.62 -12.62
C PRO A 56 -7.39 12.97 -13.14
N GLU A 57 -7.84 12.34 -14.23
CA GLU A 57 -9.16 12.60 -14.78
C GLU A 57 -10.28 12.17 -13.85
N THR A 58 -10.02 11.20 -12.98
CA THR A 58 -11.02 10.71 -12.02
C THR A 58 -10.63 11.03 -10.58
N GLY A 59 -9.47 11.64 -10.35
CA GLY A 59 -8.99 11.93 -9.01
C GLY A 59 -8.54 10.70 -8.24
N GLU A 60 -8.12 9.66 -8.95
CA GLU A 60 -7.75 8.38 -8.32
C GLU A 60 -6.24 8.15 -8.34
N VAL A 61 -5.77 7.40 -7.34
CA VAL A 61 -4.37 6.96 -7.24
C VAL A 61 -4.37 5.48 -6.91
N PHE A 62 -3.52 4.71 -7.60
CA PHE A 62 -3.40 3.27 -7.40
C PHE A 62 -1.99 2.94 -6.96
N VAL A 63 -1.87 2.28 -5.82
CA VAL A 63 -0.57 1.98 -5.21
C VAL A 63 -0.50 0.51 -4.84
N THR A 64 0.64 -0.11 -5.13
CA THR A 64 0.95 -1.44 -4.60
C THR A 64 2.22 -1.33 -3.77
N PHE A 65 2.23 -1.91 -2.59
CA PHE A 65 3.37 -1.83 -1.70
C PHE A 65 3.49 -3.07 -0.83
N LYS A 66 4.64 -3.20 -0.18
CA LYS A 66 4.89 -4.20 0.86
C LYS A 66 5.12 -3.50 2.17
N ALA A 67 4.59 -4.06 3.27
CA ALA A 67 4.85 -3.54 4.59
C ALA A 67 4.86 -4.68 5.61
N ASP A 68 5.61 -4.50 6.69
CA ASP A 68 5.69 -5.50 7.74
C ASP A 68 4.89 -5.14 8.99
N ASN A 69 4.34 -3.91 9.04
CA ASN A 69 3.50 -3.50 10.17
C ASN A 69 2.57 -2.35 9.80
N HIS A 70 1.50 -2.20 10.60
CA HIS A 70 0.47 -1.20 10.33
C HIS A 70 0.94 0.23 10.55
N LEU A 71 1.89 0.43 11.46
CA LEU A 71 2.41 1.77 11.73
C LEU A 71 3.10 2.33 10.48
N ALA A 72 3.92 1.51 9.81
CA ALA A 72 4.59 1.93 8.58
C ALA A 72 3.58 2.31 7.49
N ILE A 73 2.49 1.54 7.36
CA ILE A 73 1.42 1.86 6.40
C ILE A 73 0.80 3.22 6.74
N SER A 74 0.47 3.43 8.00
CA SER A 74 -0.14 4.67 8.46
C SER A 74 0.78 5.86 8.26
N GLU A 75 2.08 5.70 8.48
CA GLU A 75 3.04 6.77 8.27
C GLU A 75 3.08 7.21 6.80
N HIS A 76 3.15 6.24 5.88
CA HIS A 76 3.23 6.58 4.45
C HIS A 76 1.99 7.35 3.98
N PHE A 77 0.80 6.81 4.26
CA PHE A 77 -0.44 7.38 3.75
C PHE A 77 -0.95 8.55 4.59
N GLY A 78 -0.54 8.60 5.86
CA GLY A 78 -0.96 9.63 6.80
C GLY A 78 -0.54 11.03 6.40
N VAL A 79 0.62 11.18 5.79
CA VAL A 79 1.12 12.47 5.32
C VAL A 79 0.14 13.10 4.33
N TRP A 80 -0.27 12.32 3.34
CA TRP A 80 -1.16 12.82 2.29
C TRP A 80 -2.59 13.02 2.80
N ARG A 81 -3.05 12.14 3.69
CA ARG A 81 -4.35 12.31 4.31
C ARG A 81 -4.39 13.55 5.20
N ALA A 82 -3.36 13.77 6.01
CA ALA A 82 -3.31 14.92 6.89
C ALA A 82 -3.23 16.23 6.12
N LYS A 83 -2.49 16.23 5.00
CA LYS A 83 -2.27 17.45 4.21
C LYS A 83 -3.46 17.78 3.31
N PHE A 84 -4.04 16.77 2.66
CA PHE A 84 -5.06 16.97 1.62
C PHE A 84 -6.38 16.24 1.89
N GLY A 85 -6.48 15.48 2.97
CA GLY A 85 -7.68 14.71 3.24
C GLY A 85 -7.91 13.55 2.29
N LEU A 86 -6.86 13.07 1.62
CA LEU A 86 -6.99 11.94 0.70
C LEU A 86 -7.58 10.74 1.41
N GLU A 87 -8.48 10.03 0.72
CA GLU A 87 -9.10 8.82 1.24
C GLU A 87 -8.44 7.60 0.63
N TRP A 88 -8.14 6.63 1.48
CA TRP A 88 -7.41 5.44 1.08
C TRP A 88 -8.20 4.18 1.40
N ASN A 89 -8.40 3.32 0.38
CA ASN A 89 -8.93 1.97 0.56
C ASN A 89 -7.77 1.00 0.41
N ILE A 90 -7.42 0.34 1.50
CA ILE A 90 -6.26 -0.54 1.57
C ILE A 90 -6.75 -1.98 1.62
N THR A 91 -6.29 -2.80 0.67
CA THR A 91 -6.67 -4.21 0.57
C THR A 91 -5.42 -5.07 0.70
N ALA A 92 -5.44 -6.02 1.62
CA ALA A 92 -4.38 -7.03 1.72
C ALA A 92 -4.50 -7.97 0.52
N VAL A 93 -3.39 -8.22 -0.16
CA VAL A 93 -3.38 -9.07 -1.35
C VAL A 93 -2.26 -10.11 -1.23
N LEU A 94 -2.38 -11.16 -2.00
CA LEU A 94 -1.39 -12.23 -2.03
C LEU A 94 -0.78 -12.29 -3.42
N ASN A 95 0.50 -12.61 -3.50
CA ASN A 95 1.11 -12.92 -4.78
C ASN A 95 0.72 -14.35 -5.19
N ASP A 96 1.16 -14.78 -6.39
CA ASP A 96 0.77 -16.07 -6.94
C ASP A 96 1.19 -17.23 -6.02
N LYS A 97 2.41 -17.18 -5.52
CA LYS A 97 2.93 -18.23 -4.64
C LYS A 97 2.14 -18.31 -3.34
N GLU A 98 1.83 -17.16 -2.77
CA GLU A 98 1.08 -17.08 -1.52
C GLU A 98 -0.35 -17.58 -1.67
N VAL A 99 -1.04 -17.24 -2.77
CA VAL A 99 -2.41 -17.68 -2.96
C VAL A 99 -2.51 -19.18 -3.19
N ILE A 100 -1.50 -19.76 -3.84
CA ILE A 100 -1.41 -21.22 -4.02
C ILE A 100 -1.23 -21.89 -2.66
N GLN A 101 -0.33 -21.37 -1.85
CA GLN A 101 -0.09 -21.90 -0.50
C GLN A 101 -1.34 -21.77 0.37
N ARG A 102 -1.97 -20.60 0.35
CA ARG A 102 -3.21 -20.33 1.09
C ARG A 102 -4.30 -21.32 0.70
N ASN A 103 -4.47 -21.56 -0.59
CA ASN A 103 -5.52 -22.47 -1.06
C ASN A 103 -5.32 -23.89 -0.55
N LYS A 104 -4.06 -24.35 -0.51
CA LYS A 104 -3.73 -25.66 0.02
C LYS A 104 -4.04 -25.74 1.53
N GLN A 105 -3.61 -24.73 2.28
CA GLN A 105 -3.85 -24.68 3.72
C GLN A 105 -5.33 -24.64 4.05
N VAL A 106 -6.11 -23.87 3.29
CA VAL A 106 -7.56 -23.78 3.49
C VAL A 106 -8.24 -25.12 3.15
N ALA A 107 -7.83 -25.76 2.06
CA ALA A 107 -8.38 -27.05 1.69
C ALA A 107 -8.13 -28.11 2.78
N ASP A 108 -6.92 -28.12 3.34
CA ASP A 108 -6.59 -29.04 4.42
C ASP A 108 -7.42 -28.76 5.68
N ALA A 109 -7.60 -27.48 6.01
CA ALA A 109 -8.40 -27.08 7.17
C ALA A 109 -9.87 -27.45 6.99
N VAL A 110 -10.43 -27.27 5.80
CA VAL A 110 -11.81 -27.63 5.48
C VAL A 110 -11.99 -29.14 5.60
N ALA A 111 -11.05 -29.93 5.09
CA ALA A 111 -11.09 -31.39 5.19
C ALA A 111 -11.07 -31.84 6.65
N ALA A 112 -10.31 -31.15 7.50
CA ALA A 112 -10.23 -31.50 8.94
C ALA A 112 -11.52 -31.17 9.70
N MET A 113 -12.39 -30.34 9.15
CA MET A 113 -13.66 -30.02 9.79
C MET A 113 -14.71 -31.11 9.57
N GLY A 114 -14.41 -32.10 8.77
CA GLY A 114 -15.32 -33.20 8.50
C GLY A 114 -16.29 -32.86 7.42
#